data_39a32d03dfaa1cbea8607a7dd3b7f4bb
#
_entry.id   39a32d03dfaa1cbea8607a7dd3b7f4bb
#
_cell.length_a   1.000
_cell.length_b   1.000
_cell.length_c   1.000
_cell.angle_alpha   90.00
_cell.angle_beta   90.00
_cell.angle_gamma   90.00
#
_symmetry.space_group_name_H-M   'P 1'
#
loop_
_entity.id
_entity.type
_entity.pdbx_description
1 polymer ?
#
loop_
_entity_poly.entity_id
_entity_poly.type
_entity_poly.pdbx_seq_one_letter_code
_entity_poly.pdbx_strand_id
1 'polypeptide(L)'
;PEIFLTPGTGTEPDVSGDIVAEYIEMKQTYVNQSIGDAITGKTIRRAIYGNGVMYILAVDASKNPTLLAVDPTTHTVIAELPTNFCVVNSPEGYKLSDIALTSDGVLIGCSMDTVRNVSYYGSSDPWNLYKWTRDGNTWIGSKWFSRASNETAGNYYDAMVGSTIAYSGSFNSGTILTTAY
;
A
#
# COMPACT_ATOMS: atom_id res chain seq x y z
N PRO A 1 16.00 -15.82 -1.30
CA PRO A 1 16.77 -15.41 -0.14
C PRO A 1 17.09 -13.91 -0.29
N GLU A 2 16.67 -13.10 0.68
CA GLU A 2 17.09 -11.72 0.76
C GLU A 2 18.45 -11.67 1.44
N ILE A 3 19.37 -10.97 0.83
CA ILE A 3 20.70 -10.74 1.39
C ILE A 3 20.64 -9.42 2.15
N PHE A 4 20.67 -9.49 3.46
CA PHE A 4 20.86 -8.29 4.29
C PHE A 4 22.35 -8.09 4.51
N LEU A 5 22.86 -7.00 3.99
CA LEU A 5 24.19 -6.53 4.33
C LEU A 5 24.11 -5.79 5.66
N THR A 6 24.51 -6.42 6.76
CA THR A 6 24.75 -5.70 8.00
C THR A 6 26.07 -4.96 7.86
N PRO A 7 26.10 -3.65 8.16
CA PRO A 7 27.39 -2.95 8.30
C PRO A 7 28.21 -3.69 9.37
N GLY A 8 29.40 -4.10 9.01
CA GLY A 8 30.32 -4.66 9.99
C GLY A 8 30.53 -3.66 11.12
N THR A 9 30.64 -4.13 12.34
CA THR A 9 30.99 -3.32 13.52
C THR A 9 32.46 -2.86 13.51
N GLY A 10 33.12 -2.95 12.39
CA GLY A 10 34.47 -2.48 12.15
C GLY A 10 34.51 -1.00 11.80
N THR A 11 35.56 -0.32 12.18
CA THR A 11 35.79 1.11 12.03
C THR A 11 36.04 1.58 10.60
N GLU A 12 36.20 0.69 9.66
CA GLU A 12 36.16 0.97 8.21
C GLU A 12 35.66 -0.28 7.48
N PRO A 13 34.88 -0.13 6.39
CA PRO A 13 34.62 -1.25 5.51
C PRO A 13 35.98 -1.69 4.97
N ASP A 14 36.33 -2.94 5.19
CA ASP A 14 37.50 -3.51 4.54
C ASP A 14 37.26 -3.49 3.03
N VAL A 15 37.91 -2.54 2.35
CA VAL A 15 37.85 -2.40 0.89
C VAL A 15 38.66 -3.46 0.18
N SER A 16 39.24 -4.43 0.88
CA SER A 16 39.98 -5.53 0.27
C SER A 16 39.14 -6.59 -0.41
N GLY A 17 37.82 -6.38 -0.48
CA GLY A 17 36.93 -7.17 -1.33
C GLY A 17 36.22 -8.32 -0.62
N ASP A 18 36.49 -8.56 0.62
CA ASP A 18 35.69 -9.48 1.40
C ASP A 18 34.45 -8.75 1.96
N ILE A 19 33.44 -8.63 1.11
CA ILE A 19 32.09 -8.41 1.63
C ILE A 19 31.76 -9.66 2.43
N VAL A 20 31.95 -9.61 3.73
CA VAL A 20 31.37 -10.59 4.63
C VAL A 20 29.87 -10.33 4.63
N ALA A 21 29.22 -10.87 3.61
CA ALA A 21 27.79 -11.05 3.68
C ALA A 21 27.56 -12.06 4.80
N GLU A 22 27.26 -11.63 6.00
CA GLU A 22 26.55 -12.49 6.92
C GLU A 22 25.23 -12.80 6.24
N TYR A 23 25.18 -13.98 5.63
CA TYR A 23 23.91 -14.56 5.22
C TYR A 23 23.13 -14.76 6.51
N ILE A 24 22.25 -13.83 6.80
CA ILE A 24 21.14 -14.14 7.67
C ILE A 24 20.38 -15.21 6.88
N GLU A 25 20.59 -16.45 7.27
CA GLU A 25 19.76 -17.53 6.77
C GLU A 25 18.33 -17.08 6.99
N MET A 26 17.65 -16.69 5.91
CA MET A 26 16.23 -16.46 6.00
C MET A 26 15.66 -17.78 6.46
N LYS A 27 15.48 -17.91 7.75
CA LYS A 27 14.56 -18.90 8.27
C LYS A 27 13.32 -18.72 7.45
N GLN A 28 13.00 -19.73 6.67
CA GLN A 28 11.81 -19.79 5.83
C GLN A 28 10.70 -19.12 6.62
N THR A 29 10.30 -17.93 6.18
CA THR A 29 9.33 -17.17 6.93
C THR A 29 8.07 -17.98 6.81
N TYR A 30 7.72 -18.67 7.87
CA TYR A 30 6.46 -19.38 7.93
C TYR A 30 5.41 -18.30 7.80
N VAL A 31 4.87 -18.15 6.60
CA VAL A 31 3.64 -17.39 6.43
C VAL A 31 2.67 -18.08 7.37
N ASN A 32 2.31 -17.42 8.44
CA ASN A 32 1.31 -17.97 9.36
C ASN A 32 0.11 -18.36 8.52
N GLN A 33 -0.44 -19.55 8.76
CA GLN A 33 -1.56 -20.08 7.98
C GLN A 33 -2.68 -19.06 7.82
N SER A 34 -2.95 -18.27 8.86
CA SER A 34 -3.99 -17.22 8.83
C SER A 34 -3.72 -16.12 7.80
N ILE A 35 -2.46 -15.71 7.60
CA ILE A 35 -2.10 -14.76 6.54
C ILE A 35 -2.23 -15.44 5.19
N GLY A 36 -1.71 -16.65 5.05
CA GLY A 36 -1.78 -17.42 3.83
C GLY A 36 -3.22 -17.60 3.36
N ASP A 37 -4.12 -18.00 4.24
CA ASP A 37 -5.55 -18.16 3.92
C ASP A 37 -6.21 -16.86 3.48
N ALA A 38 -5.90 -15.74 4.15
CA ALA A 38 -6.47 -14.44 3.86
C ALA A 38 -6.04 -13.87 2.49
N ILE A 39 -4.86 -14.24 1.98
CA ILE A 39 -4.30 -13.73 0.72
C ILE A 39 -4.17 -14.79 -0.37
N THR A 40 -4.65 -16.01 -0.15
CA THR A 40 -4.63 -17.07 -1.17
C THR A 40 -5.31 -16.59 -2.46
N GLY A 41 -4.65 -16.79 -3.59
CA GLY A 41 -5.15 -16.34 -4.90
C GLY A 41 -5.09 -14.83 -5.13
N LYS A 42 -4.45 -14.07 -4.25
CA LYS A 42 -4.30 -12.61 -4.37
C LYS A 42 -2.86 -12.21 -4.62
N THR A 43 -2.67 -11.07 -5.25
CA THR A 43 -1.36 -10.45 -5.46
C THR A 43 -1.11 -9.42 -4.37
N ILE A 44 0.01 -9.55 -3.66
CA ILE A 44 0.44 -8.55 -2.68
C ILE A 44 0.93 -7.33 -3.45
N ARG A 45 0.37 -6.17 -3.14
CA ARG A 45 0.77 -4.89 -3.74
C ARG A 45 1.71 -4.11 -2.84
N ARG A 46 1.46 -4.14 -1.54
CA ARG A 46 2.25 -3.38 -0.57
C ARG A 46 2.27 -4.07 0.78
N ALA A 47 3.41 -4.01 1.42
CA ALA A 47 3.53 -4.24 2.86
C ALA A 47 4.26 -3.06 3.48
N ILE A 48 3.74 -2.55 4.60
CA ILE A 48 4.36 -1.45 5.36
C ILE A 48 4.28 -1.76 6.84
N TYR A 49 5.26 -1.26 7.58
CA TYR A 49 5.32 -1.42 9.03
C TYR A 49 5.30 -0.07 9.72
N GLY A 50 4.56 0.03 10.82
CA GLY A 50 4.58 1.17 11.71
C GLY A 50 3.69 0.96 12.92
N ASN A 51 4.04 1.61 14.02
CA ASN A 51 3.31 1.54 15.29
C ASN A 51 3.06 0.11 15.79
N GLY A 52 4.04 -0.78 15.61
CA GLY A 52 3.96 -2.18 16.05
C GLY A 52 3.05 -3.08 15.20
N VAL A 53 2.57 -2.61 14.05
CA VAL A 53 1.68 -3.36 13.16
C VAL A 53 2.26 -3.40 11.76
N MET A 54 2.20 -4.55 11.12
CA MET A 54 2.46 -4.68 9.69
C MET A 54 1.13 -4.67 8.93
N TYR A 55 1.03 -3.80 7.93
CA TYR A 55 -0.14 -3.72 7.05
C TYR A 55 0.20 -4.36 5.72
N ILE A 56 -0.68 -5.24 5.24
CA ILE A 56 -0.53 -5.92 3.97
C ILE A 56 -1.73 -5.61 3.10
N LEU A 57 -1.48 -5.01 1.95
CA LEU A 57 -2.47 -4.83 0.89
C LEU A 57 -2.28 -5.90 -0.16
N ALA A 58 -3.31 -6.68 -0.40
CA ALA A 58 -3.40 -7.64 -1.48
C ALA A 58 -4.66 -7.41 -2.32
N VAL A 59 -4.64 -7.82 -3.57
CA VAL A 59 -5.79 -7.70 -4.49
C VAL A 59 -6.04 -9.01 -5.20
N ASP A 60 -7.30 -9.34 -5.43
CA ASP A 60 -7.69 -10.47 -6.26
C ASP A 60 -7.60 -10.16 -7.77
N ALA A 61 -7.90 -11.13 -8.61
CA ALA A 61 -7.89 -10.96 -10.07
C ALA A 61 -8.90 -9.90 -10.57
N SER A 62 -9.96 -9.64 -9.80
CA SER A 62 -10.95 -8.59 -10.06
C SER A 62 -10.58 -7.24 -9.41
N LYS A 63 -9.36 -7.14 -8.88
CA LYS A 63 -8.83 -5.94 -8.21
C LYS A 63 -9.59 -5.53 -6.94
N ASN A 64 -10.30 -6.47 -6.32
CA ASN A 64 -10.87 -6.24 -5.00
C ASN A 64 -9.77 -6.28 -3.95
N PRO A 65 -9.67 -5.24 -3.12
CA PRO A 65 -8.63 -5.17 -2.11
C PRO A 65 -8.95 -6.03 -0.88
N THR A 66 -7.90 -6.59 -0.32
CA THR A 66 -7.85 -7.13 1.04
C THR A 66 -6.75 -6.39 1.78
N LEU A 67 -7.08 -5.79 2.89
CA LEU A 67 -6.16 -5.02 3.71
C LEU A 67 -6.09 -5.64 5.09
N LEU A 68 -4.92 -6.16 5.45
CA LEU A 68 -4.69 -6.87 6.71
C LEU A 68 -3.84 -6.03 7.65
N ALA A 69 -4.18 -6.04 8.93
CA ALA A 69 -3.29 -5.70 10.02
C ALA A 69 -2.74 -7.01 10.62
N VAL A 70 -1.44 -7.08 10.75
CA VAL A 70 -0.71 -8.29 11.17
C VAL A 70 0.22 -7.96 12.32
N ASP A 71 0.25 -8.81 13.33
CA ASP A 71 1.27 -8.75 14.39
C ASP A 71 2.61 -9.25 13.81
N PRO A 72 3.63 -8.40 13.75
CA PRO A 72 4.91 -8.76 13.16
C PRO A 72 5.71 -9.76 14.00
N THR A 73 5.37 -9.93 15.29
CA THR A 73 6.05 -10.84 16.20
C THR A 73 5.48 -12.25 16.12
N THR A 74 4.16 -12.35 16.12
CA THR A 74 3.47 -13.64 16.11
C THR A 74 3.07 -14.07 14.69
N HIS A 75 3.19 -13.15 13.72
CA HIS A 75 2.76 -13.34 12.33
C HIS A 75 1.28 -13.71 12.21
N THR A 76 0.45 -13.25 13.13
CA THR A 76 -0.99 -13.50 13.12
C THR A 76 -1.75 -12.31 12.57
N VAL A 77 -2.85 -12.57 11.87
CA VAL A 77 -3.77 -11.51 11.44
C VAL A 77 -4.49 -10.96 12.67
N ILE A 78 -4.28 -9.68 12.96
CA ILE A 78 -4.98 -8.95 14.03
C ILE A 78 -6.38 -8.58 13.58
N ALA A 79 -6.49 -8.09 12.34
CA ALA A 79 -7.76 -7.68 11.75
C ALA A 79 -7.67 -7.64 10.22
N GLU A 80 -8.78 -7.86 9.56
CA GLU A 80 -9.03 -7.42 8.19
C GLU A 80 -9.72 -6.06 8.25
N LEU A 81 -9.08 -5.05 7.64
CA LEU A 81 -9.59 -3.69 7.65
C LEU A 81 -10.70 -3.51 6.64
N PRO A 82 -11.75 -2.72 6.94
CA PRO A 82 -12.85 -2.52 6.02
C PRO A 82 -12.39 -1.84 4.72
N THR A 83 -12.80 -2.38 3.58
CA THR A 83 -12.47 -1.84 2.25
C THR A 83 -13.71 -1.65 1.36
N ASN A 84 -14.89 -1.86 1.90
CA ASN A 84 -16.17 -1.78 1.17
C ASN A 84 -16.51 -0.39 0.63
N PHE A 85 -15.88 0.66 1.17
CA PHE A 85 -16.00 2.04 0.69
C PHE A 85 -14.95 2.42 -0.37
N CYS A 86 -13.99 1.52 -0.64
CA CYS A 86 -13.00 1.70 -1.69
C CYS A 86 -13.66 1.33 -3.02
N VAL A 87 -13.91 2.33 -3.85
CA VAL A 87 -14.66 2.15 -5.10
C VAL A 87 -13.94 2.81 -6.27
N VAL A 88 -13.99 2.15 -7.41
CA VAL A 88 -13.73 2.69 -8.73
C VAL A 88 -14.77 2.11 -9.68
N ASN A 89 -15.14 2.83 -10.74
CA ASN A 89 -16.09 2.36 -11.75
C ASN A 89 -15.38 1.74 -12.97
N SER A 90 -14.13 2.13 -13.19
CA SER A 90 -13.34 1.57 -14.28
C SER A 90 -12.96 0.12 -14.00
N PRO A 91 -13.20 -0.81 -14.92
CA PRO A 91 -12.81 -2.21 -14.76
C PRO A 91 -11.29 -2.40 -14.72
N GLU A 92 -10.54 -1.44 -15.23
CA GLU A 92 -9.07 -1.46 -15.19
C GLU A 92 -8.48 -0.78 -13.95
N GLY A 93 -9.29 -0.01 -13.22
CA GLY A 93 -8.88 0.71 -12.02
C GLY A 93 -8.68 -0.21 -10.82
N TYR A 94 -7.89 0.24 -9.87
CA TYR A 94 -7.74 -0.40 -8.57
C TYR A 94 -8.54 0.38 -7.51
N LYS A 95 -9.45 -0.29 -6.84
CA LYS A 95 -10.22 0.29 -5.73
C LYS A 95 -9.33 0.78 -4.60
N LEU A 96 -8.25 0.05 -4.35
CA LEU A 96 -7.15 0.41 -3.47
C LEU A 96 -5.86 -0.09 -4.12
N SER A 97 -5.02 0.84 -4.54
CA SER A 97 -3.80 0.51 -5.31
C SER A 97 -2.56 0.48 -4.45
N ASP A 98 -2.47 1.36 -3.47
CA ASP A 98 -1.33 1.47 -2.58
C ASP A 98 -1.73 2.08 -1.23
N ILE A 99 -0.86 1.90 -0.23
CA ILE A 99 -1.04 2.37 1.14
C ILE A 99 0.23 3.03 1.67
N ALA A 100 0.07 3.99 2.57
CA ALA A 100 1.15 4.63 3.30
C ALA A 100 0.73 4.90 4.75
N LEU A 101 1.69 5.13 5.63
CA LEU A 101 1.43 5.44 7.03
C LEU A 101 1.91 6.86 7.34
N THR A 102 1.09 7.63 8.02
CA THR A 102 1.46 8.96 8.53
C THR A 102 2.33 8.84 9.79
N SER A 103 3.04 9.90 10.14
CA SER A 103 3.89 9.89 11.35
C SER A 103 3.09 9.76 12.66
N ASP A 104 1.82 10.13 12.66
CA ASP A 104 0.88 9.98 13.78
C ASP A 104 0.03 8.70 13.70
N GLY A 105 0.37 7.80 12.78
CA GLY A 105 -0.16 6.44 12.76
C GLY A 105 -1.48 6.24 12.04
N VAL A 106 -1.93 7.23 11.28
CA VAL A 106 -3.09 7.06 10.41
C VAL A 106 -2.64 6.31 9.16
N LEU A 107 -3.29 5.20 8.86
CA LEU A 107 -3.11 4.49 7.60
C LEU A 107 -3.89 5.20 6.51
N ILE A 108 -3.24 5.50 5.41
CA ILE A 108 -3.87 6.10 4.23
C ILE A 108 -3.71 5.19 3.02
N GLY A 109 -4.57 5.36 2.06
CA GLY A 109 -4.50 4.63 0.79
C GLY A 109 -5.09 5.43 -0.35
N CYS A 110 -4.83 4.99 -1.57
CA CYS A 110 -5.38 5.63 -2.76
C CYS A 110 -5.98 4.62 -3.74
N SER A 111 -6.98 5.05 -4.50
CA SER A 111 -7.38 4.34 -5.72
C SER A 111 -6.37 4.61 -6.82
N MET A 112 -6.31 3.74 -7.80
CA MET A 112 -5.64 4.03 -9.07
C MET A 112 -6.70 4.27 -10.13
N ASP A 113 -6.75 5.49 -10.62
CA ASP A 113 -7.55 5.84 -11.78
C ASP A 113 -6.82 5.40 -13.06
N THR A 114 -7.55 4.79 -13.97
CA THR A 114 -7.03 4.35 -15.27
C THR A 114 -7.66 5.11 -16.41
N VAL A 115 -7.94 6.37 -16.23
CA VAL A 115 -8.58 7.20 -17.30
C VAL A 115 -7.68 7.28 -18.50
N ARG A 116 -7.81 6.32 -19.38
CA ARG A 116 -7.18 6.35 -20.68
C ARG A 116 -7.98 7.13 -21.74
N ASN A 117 -9.28 7.27 -21.53
CA ASN A 117 -10.10 7.97 -22.51
C ASN A 117 -11.55 8.13 -22.01
N VAL A 118 -11.91 9.33 -21.59
CA VAL A 118 -13.29 9.68 -21.21
C VAL A 118 -14.30 9.35 -22.33
N SER A 119 -13.89 9.49 -23.57
CA SER A 119 -14.74 9.17 -24.74
C SER A 119 -14.93 7.68 -24.96
N TYR A 120 -14.03 6.85 -24.48
CA TYR A 120 -14.08 5.40 -24.70
C TYR A 120 -14.81 4.66 -23.58
N TYR A 121 -14.68 5.11 -22.33
CA TYR A 121 -15.27 4.45 -21.16
C TYR A 121 -16.44 5.21 -20.52
N GLY A 122 -16.78 6.37 -21.02
CA GLY A 122 -18.01 7.09 -20.65
C GLY A 122 -18.02 7.73 -19.27
N SER A 123 -17.02 7.53 -18.44
CA SER A 123 -16.88 8.18 -17.14
C SER A 123 -15.44 8.21 -16.69
N SER A 124 -15.04 9.34 -16.13
CA SER A 124 -13.81 9.47 -15.39
C SER A 124 -14.05 9.03 -13.96
N ASP A 125 -13.33 8.01 -13.50
CA ASP A 125 -13.31 7.69 -12.09
C ASP A 125 -12.51 8.74 -11.33
N PRO A 126 -13.05 9.26 -10.24
CA PRO A 126 -12.29 10.15 -9.41
C PRO A 126 -11.14 9.39 -8.75
N TRP A 127 -9.98 10.03 -8.68
CA TRP A 127 -8.92 9.57 -7.81
C TRP A 127 -9.34 9.78 -6.36
N ASN A 128 -9.37 8.71 -5.58
CA ASN A 128 -9.85 8.73 -4.21
C ASN A 128 -8.69 8.50 -3.23
N LEU A 129 -8.76 9.19 -2.11
CA LEU A 129 -7.93 8.92 -0.94
C LEU A 129 -8.80 8.37 0.18
N TYR A 130 -8.27 7.37 0.85
CA TYR A 130 -8.89 6.66 1.96
C TYR A 130 -8.04 6.80 3.21
N LYS A 131 -8.67 6.67 4.36
CA LYS A 131 -8.00 6.62 5.65
C LYS A 131 -8.59 5.55 6.53
N TRP A 132 -7.73 4.99 7.37
CA TRP A 132 -8.12 4.11 8.46
C TRP A 132 -7.52 4.62 9.75
N THR A 133 -8.36 4.73 10.76
CA THR A 133 -7.98 5.07 12.13
C THR A 133 -8.32 3.90 13.03
N ARG A 134 -7.60 3.78 14.12
CA ARG A 134 -7.82 2.74 15.11
C ARG A 134 -8.46 3.34 16.34
N ASP A 135 -9.57 2.76 16.78
CA ASP A 135 -10.23 3.06 18.04
C ASP A 135 -10.29 1.77 18.88
N GLY A 136 -9.45 1.68 19.89
CA GLY A 136 -9.23 0.44 20.64
C GLY A 136 -8.74 -0.69 19.73
N ASN A 137 -9.56 -1.73 19.57
CA ASN A 137 -9.30 -2.87 18.68
C ASN A 137 -10.08 -2.79 17.35
N THR A 138 -10.80 -1.71 17.12
CA THR A 138 -11.63 -1.53 15.94
C THR A 138 -10.96 -0.63 14.92
N TRP A 139 -10.98 -1.02 13.66
CA TRP A 139 -10.53 -0.19 12.55
C TRP A 139 -11.71 0.47 11.87
N ILE A 140 -11.63 1.79 11.76
CA ILE A 140 -12.64 2.63 11.11
C ILE A 140 -12.04 3.17 9.84
N GLY A 141 -12.61 2.80 8.70
CA GLY A 141 -12.17 3.26 7.39
C GLY A 141 -13.17 4.21 6.75
N SER A 142 -12.67 5.17 5.98
CA SER A 142 -13.51 6.09 5.21
C SER A 142 -12.78 6.68 4.01
N LYS A 143 -13.54 7.11 3.01
CA LYS A 143 -13.04 8.01 1.98
C LYS A 143 -12.99 9.42 2.54
N TRP A 144 -11.86 10.12 2.41
CA TRP A 144 -11.69 11.47 2.94
C TRP A 144 -11.39 12.52 1.89
N PHE A 145 -11.00 12.10 0.69
CA PHE A 145 -10.77 12.99 -0.43
C PHE A 145 -11.16 12.32 -1.74
N SER A 146 -11.62 13.11 -2.68
CA SER A 146 -11.93 12.68 -4.03
C SER A 146 -11.64 13.82 -4.98
N ARG A 147 -10.83 13.55 -6.00
CA ARG A 147 -10.57 14.50 -7.09
C ARG A 147 -11.22 13.97 -8.35
N ALA A 148 -12.03 14.81 -9.00
CA ALA A 148 -12.53 14.50 -10.32
C ALA A 148 -11.36 14.44 -11.31
N SER A 149 -11.36 13.45 -12.18
CA SER A 149 -10.23 13.17 -13.09
C SER A 149 -10.18 14.13 -14.30
N ASN A 150 -11.19 14.95 -14.51
CA ASN A 150 -11.39 15.67 -15.79
C ASN A 150 -11.34 17.19 -15.69
N GLU A 151 -10.72 17.77 -14.69
CA GLU A 151 -10.68 19.23 -14.59
C GLU A 151 -9.90 19.92 -15.71
N THR A 152 -9.32 19.15 -16.62
CA THR A 152 -8.72 19.67 -17.85
C THR A 152 -9.18 18.86 -19.04
N ALA A 153 -10.42 19.10 -19.46
CA ALA A 153 -10.92 18.60 -20.73
C ALA A 153 -10.01 19.11 -21.86
N GLY A 154 -9.29 18.23 -22.52
CA GLY A 154 -8.58 18.60 -23.72
C GLY A 154 -7.38 17.74 -24.11
N ASN A 155 -6.79 16.99 -23.25
CA ASN A 155 -5.63 16.16 -23.59
C ASN A 155 -5.86 14.68 -23.30
N TYR A 156 -5.69 13.88 -24.32
CA TYR A 156 -5.97 12.46 -24.45
C TYR A 156 -5.14 11.51 -23.59
N TYR A 157 -4.35 12.02 -22.68
CA TYR A 157 -3.40 11.23 -21.91
C TYR A 157 -3.36 11.66 -20.44
N ASP A 158 -4.53 11.66 -19.80
CA ASP A 158 -4.49 11.81 -18.36
C ASP A 158 -3.86 10.57 -17.75
N ALA A 159 -2.77 10.84 -17.13
CA ALA A 159 -1.88 9.91 -16.51
C ALA A 159 -2.63 9.03 -15.50
N MET A 160 -2.27 7.77 -15.42
CA MET A 160 -2.69 6.90 -14.32
C MET A 160 -2.18 7.47 -13.00
N VAL A 161 -3.08 8.11 -12.25
CA VAL A 161 -2.74 8.69 -10.94
C VAL A 161 -2.99 7.65 -9.86
N GLY A 162 -2.09 7.56 -8.90
CA GLY A 162 -2.30 6.74 -7.71
C GLY A 162 -1.80 5.30 -7.81
N SER A 163 -0.87 4.99 -8.73
CA SER A 163 -0.26 3.65 -8.73
C SER A 163 0.57 3.41 -7.48
N THR A 164 1.19 4.49 -6.95
CA THR A 164 1.89 4.49 -5.67
C THR A 164 1.58 5.76 -4.89
N ILE A 165 1.68 5.66 -3.56
CA ILE A 165 1.49 6.77 -2.63
C ILE A 165 2.61 6.76 -1.59
N ALA A 166 3.12 7.94 -1.27
CA ALA A 166 3.97 8.17 -0.13
C ALA A 166 3.42 9.32 0.70
N TYR A 167 3.65 9.29 1.99
CA TYR A 167 3.21 10.32 2.91
C TYR A 167 4.33 10.75 3.83
N SER A 168 4.48 12.05 4.04
CA SER A 168 5.45 12.61 4.97
C SER A 168 4.74 13.57 5.92
N GLY A 169 4.92 13.37 7.22
CA GLY A 169 4.33 14.19 8.28
C GLY A 169 3.09 13.55 8.93
N SER A 170 2.41 14.31 9.78
CA SER A 170 1.18 13.91 10.44
C SER A 170 -0.03 14.06 9.51
N PHE A 171 -1.10 13.33 9.80
CA PHE A 171 -2.29 13.30 8.94
C PHE A 171 -2.85 14.68 8.61
N ASN A 172 -2.84 15.61 9.57
CA ASN A 172 -3.42 16.94 9.37
C ASN A 172 -2.45 17.98 8.76
N SER A 173 -1.16 17.68 8.69
CA SER A 173 -0.13 18.64 8.24
C SER A 173 0.91 18.05 7.31
N GLY A 174 0.69 16.82 6.85
CA GLY A 174 1.63 16.13 5.99
C GLY A 174 1.46 16.45 4.51
N THR A 175 2.37 15.90 3.72
CA THR A 175 2.38 16.00 2.27
C THR A 175 2.22 14.63 1.65
N ILE A 176 1.35 14.56 0.65
CA ILE A 176 1.15 13.37 -0.19
C ILE A 176 1.97 13.50 -1.45
N LEU A 177 2.71 12.47 -1.78
CA LEU A 177 3.32 12.27 -3.09
C LEU A 177 2.65 11.06 -3.75
N THR A 178 2.27 11.22 -5.00
CA THR A 178 1.71 10.13 -5.80
C THR A 178 2.32 10.13 -7.19
N THR A 179 2.40 8.98 -7.81
CA THR A 179 2.85 8.87 -9.19
C THR A 179 1.69 9.13 -10.14
N ALA A 180 2.02 9.80 -11.24
CA ALA A 180 1.20 9.93 -12.43
C ALA A 180 2.03 9.45 -13.63
N TYR A 181 1.42 8.72 -14.57
CA TYR A 181 2.05 8.22 -15.79
C TYR A 181 1.38 8.83 -17.02
#